data_d3d8698621b8b48f476d35343058c7c4
#
_entry.id   d3d8698621b8b48f476d35343058c7c4
#
_cell.length_a   1.000
_cell.length_b   1.000
_cell.length_c   1.000
_cell.angle_alpha   90.00
_cell.angle_beta   90.00
_cell.angle_gamma   90.00
#
_symmetry.space_group_name_H-M   'P 1'
#
loop_
_entity.id
_entity.type
_entity.pdbx_description
1 polymer ?
#
loop_
_entity_poly.entity_id
_entity_poly.type
_entity_poly.pdbx_seq_one_letter_code
_entity_poly.pdbx_strand_id
1 'polypeptide(L)'
;MLGFFVSEDPLEGYGEVLKSESSHSIIELQNLDDEEEINVTISGLISNVQKRVSRRGNPWIQFDIQDLTGSSGVLLFNKLVDKYNASIDGEIYLKISGTYVGGSENTIRARDIEVIEPSKMIENLDVSPLRISVDEEKLDRKNLVLLKELLEKFPGLSSVELEVNSKTGSKLLELKEIKVKKTNQLKNEISTLLAK
;
A
#
# COMPACT_ATOMS: atom_id res chain seq x y z
N MET A 1 34.73 -1.08 -5.44
CA MET A 1 33.41 -1.76 -5.65
C MET A 1 32.52 -1.41 -4.46
N LEU A 2 31.77 -0.33 -4.57
CA LEU A 2 30.87 0.14 -3.51
C LEU A 2 29.53 -0.59 -3.72
N GLY A 3 29.29 -1.58 -2.87
CA GLY A 3 27.99 -2.24 -2.83
C GLY A 3 26.95 -1.28 -2.27
N PHE A 4 26.07 -0.79 -3.12
CA PHE A 4 24.84 -0.19 -2.69
C PHE A 4 23.98 -1.33 -2.11
N PHE A 5 23.90 -1.39 -0.80
CA PHE A 5 22.78 -2.06 -0.15
C PHE A 5 21.55 -1.19 -0.40
N VAL A 6 20.84 -1.46 -1.47
CA VAL A 6 19.45 -1.06 -1.58
C VAL A 6 18.73 -2.00 -0.62
N SER A 7 18.39 -1.50 0.55
CA SER A 7 17.39 -2.11 1.41
C SER A 7 16.05 -1.91 0.70
N GLU A 8 15.74 -2.76 -0.25
CA GLU A 8 14.42 -2.80 -0.85
C GLU A 8 13.50 -3.40 0.21
N ASP A 9 12.79 -2.53 0.92
CA ASP A 9 11.62 -2.97 1.69
C ASP A 9 10.68 -3.68 0.68
N PRO A 10 10.35 -4.96 0.88
CA PRO A 10 9.48 -5.69 -0.05
C PRO A 10 8.13 -5.01 -0.27
N LEU A 11 7.69 -4.15 0.66
CA LEU A 11 6.47 -3.35 0.54
C LEU A 11 6.70 -2.04 -0.23
N GLU A 12 7.97 -1.62 -0.43
CA GLU A 12 8.27 -0.42 -1.20
C GLU A 12 7.84 -0.61 -2.67
N GLY A 13 6.98 0.28 -3.14
CA GLY A 13 6.39 0.21 -4.49
C GLY A 13 5.07 -0.58 -4.57
N TYR A 14 4.75 -1.43 -3.60
CA TYR A 14 3.49 -2.20 -3.60
C TYR A 14 2.47 -1.72 -2.56
N GLY A 15 2.89 -0.97 -1.58
CA GLY A 15 2.06 -0.60 -0.43
C GLY A 15 0.75 0.08 -0.78
N GLU A 16 0.75 1.01 -1.74
CA GLU A 16 -0.47 1.69 -2.17
C GLU A 16 -1.43 0.76 -2.91
N VAL A 17 -0.90 -0.21 -3.68
CA VAL A 17 -1.72 -1.23 -4.35
C VAL A 17 -2.36 -2.14 -3.31
N LEU A 18 -1.58 -2.63 -2.35
CA LEU A 18 -2.07 -3.48 -1.26
C LEU A 18 -3.12 -2.75 -0.41
N LYS A 19 -2.87 -1.46 -0.12
CA LYS A 19 -3.82 -0.62 0.60
C LYS A 19 -5.14 -0.47 -0.16
N SER A 20 -5.13 -0.35 -1.49
CA SER A 20 -6.36 -0.23 -2.29
C SER A 20 -7.23 -1.49 -2.25
N GLU A 21 -6.64 -2.64 -1.94
CA GLU A 21 -7.32 -3.93 -1.79
C GLU A 21 -7.74 -4.22 -0.34
N SER A 22 -7.39 -3.34 0.59
CA SER A 22 -7.69 -3.46 2.03
C SER A 22 -8.86 -2.58 2.43
N SER A 23 -9.67 -3.04 3.39
CA SER A 23 -10.74 -2.22 4.00
C SER A 23 -10.23 -1.30 5.10
N HIS A 24 -9.13 -1.69 5.76
CA HIS A 24 -8.48 -0.98 6.85
C HIS A 24 -6.96 -1.16 6.73
N SER A 25 -6.18 -0.25 7.28
CA SER A 25 -4.76 -0.45 7.54
C SER A 25 -4.58 -1.18 8.89
N ILE A 26 -3.43 -1.83 9.07
CA ILE A 26 -3.16 -2.57 10.32
C ILE A 26 -3.12 -1.62 11.52
N ILE A 27 -2.56 -0.42 11.37
CA ILE A 27 -2.55 0.57 12.47
C ILE A 27 -3.95 1.03 12.86
N GLU A 28 -4.89 1.14 11.90
CA GLU A 28 -6.28 1.47 12.22
C GLU A 28 -6.92 0.36 13.06
N LEU A 29 -6.64 -0.91 12.75
CA LEU A 29 -7.14 -2.05 13.53
C LEU A 29 -6.58 -2.06 14.95
N GLN A 30 -5.29 -1.77 15.11
CA GLN A 30 -4.62 -1.76 16.41
C GLN A 30 -5.09 -0.61 17.32
N ASN A 31 -5.69 0.42 16.75
CA ASN A 31 -6.26 1.55 17.49
C ASN A 31 -7.75 1.36 17.83
N LEU A 32 -8.36 0.22 17.47
CA LEU A 32 -9.72 -0.11 17.89
C LEU A 32 -9.77 -0.47 19.37
N ASP A 33 -10.91 -0.24 20.00
CA ASP A 33 -11.14 -0.61 21.40
C ASP A 33 -11.04 -2.14 21.58
N ASP A 34 -10.55 -2.55 22.75
CA ASP A 34 -10.16 -3.92 23.09
C ASP A 34 -11.25 -4.99 22.93
N GLU A 35 -12.52 -4.62 22.88
CA GLU A 35 -13.66 -5.57 22.83
C GLU A 35 -14.31 -5.65 21.44
N GLU A 36 -13.79 -4.94 20.42
CA GLU A 36 -14.42 -4.94 19.11
C GLU A 36 -13.96 -6.10 18.23
N GLU A 37 -14.95 -6.87 17.76
CA GLU A 37 -14.75 -7.81 16.65
C GLU A 37 -15.32 -7.18 15.38
N ILE A 38 -14.46 -6.94 14.37
CA ILE A 38 -14.88 -6.37 13.09
C ILE A 38 -14.51 -7.24 11.90
N ASN A 39 -15.34 -7.17 10.86
CA ASN A 39 -15.04 -7.81 9.59
C ASN A 39 -14.06 -6.96 8.80
N VAL A 40 -12.95 -7.57 8.38
CA VAL A 40 -11.87 -6.87 7.69
C VAL A 40 -11.43 -7.60 6.44
N THR A 41 -10.89 -6.84 5.51
CA THR A 41 -10.06 -7.34 4.41
C THR A 41 -8.74 -6.61 4.48
N ILE A 42 -7.64 -7.37 4.61
CA ILE A 42 -6.27 -6.85 4.69
C ILE A 42 -5.43 -7.50 3.61
N SER A 43 -4.63 -6.72 2.94
CA SER A 43 -3.66 -7.18 1.96
C SER A 43 -2.25 -6.78 2.38
N GLY A 44 -1.31 -7.72 2.31
CA GLY A 44 0.05 -7.48 2.77
C GLY A 44 0.99 -8.63 2.47
N LEU A 45 2.24 -8.44 2.87
CA LEU A 45 3.28 -9.46 2.84
C LEU A 45 3.16 -10.33 4.08
N ILE A 46 3.24 -11.65 3.92
CA ILE A 46 3.24 -12.54 5.07
C ILE A 46 4.66 -12.97 5.46
N SER A 47 4.82 -13.27 6.73
CA SER A 47 6.07 -13.79 7.32
C SER A 47 5.76 -14.71 8.50
N ASN A 48 6.79 -15.33 9.08
CA ASN A 48 6.70 -16.13 10.31
C ASN A 48 5.66 -17.26 10.25
N VAL A 49 5.52 -17.93 9.12
CA VAL A 49 4.55 -19.00 8.92
C VAL A 49 4.83 -20.19 9.85
N GLN A 50 3.88 -20.55 10.68
CA GLN A 50 3.95 -21.67 11.60
C GLN A 50 2.77 -22.62 11.41
N LYS A 51 3.06 -23.85 11.03
CA LYS A 51 2.06 -24.92 10.87
C LYS A 51 2.02 -25.75 12.15
N ARG A 52 0.86 -25.85 12.76
CA ARG A 52 0.68 -26.49 14.08
C ARG A 52 -0.50 -27.46 14.06
N VAL A 53 -0.54 -28.34 15.06
CA VAL A 53 -1.65 -29.26 15.30
C VAL A 53 -2.15 -29.04 16.72
N SER A 54 -3.47 -28.89 16.88
CA SER A 54 -4.10 -28.74 18.17
C SER A 54 -4.06 -30.04 18.96
N ARG A 55 -4.33 -30.00 20.27
CA ARG A 55 -4.43 -31.21 21.12
C ARG A 55 -5.48 -32.23 20.64
N ARG A 56 -6.47 -31.76 19.85
CA ARG A 56 -7.53 -32.60 19.28
C ARG A 56 -7.19 -33.12 17.88
N GLY A 57 -5.95 -32.93 17.41
CA GLY A 57 -5.49 -33.38 16.09
C GLY A 57 -5.88 -32.45 14.92
N ASN A 58 -6.52 -31.31 15.17
CA ASN A 58 -6.91 -30.38 14.10
C ASN A 58 -5.72 -29.49 13.71
N PRO A 59 -5.35 -29.44 12.41
CA PRO A 59 -4.30 -28.56 11.94
C PRO A 59 -4.77 -27.09 11.93
N TRP A 60 -3.83 -26.18 12.20
CA TRP A 60 -4.01 -24.75 12.06
C TRP A 60 -2.71 -24.09 11.66
N ILE A 61 -2.79 -22.93 10.99
CA ILE A 61 -1.64 -22.15 10.55
C ILE A 61 -1.72 -20.79 11.20
N GLN A 62 -0.58 -20.33 11.70
CA GLN A 62 -0.37 -18.97 12.18
C GLN A 62 0.72 -18.32 11.34
N PHE A 63 0.55 -17.05 11.00
CA PHE A 63 1.58 -16.22 10.38
C PHE A 63 1.31 -14.75 10.69
N ASP A 64 2.27 -13.91 10.39
CA ASP A 64 2.13 -12.46 10.47
C ASP A 64 1.84 -11.90 9.08
N ILE A 65 0.94 -10.92 8.98
CA ILE A 65 0.71 -10.11 7.79
C ILE A 65 1.18 -8.69 8.07
N GLN A 66 1.90 -8.10 7.14
CA GLN A 66 2.47 -6.76 7.22
C GLN A 66 1.98 -5.89 6.07
N ASP A 67 1.53 -4.67 6.39
CA ASP A 67 1.30 -3.58 5.45
C ASP A 67 2.30 -2.43 5.70
N LEU A 68 2.14 -1.29 5.04
CA LEU A 68 2.99 -0.09 5.25
C LEU A 68 2.88 0.51 6.66
N THR A 69 1.87 0.13 7.44
CA THR A 69 1.53 0.77 8.72
C THR A 69 1.87 -0.09 9.94
N GLY A 70 2.03 -1.40 9.76
CA GLY A 70 2.34 -2.32 10.85
C GLY A 70 2.20 -3.79 10.48
N SER A 71 2.14 -4.65 11.49
CA SER A 71 1.92 -6.08 11.34
C SER A 71 0.86 -6.60 12.32
N SER A 72 0.14 -7.65 11.91
CA SER A 72 -0.88 -8.32 12.72
C SER A 72 -0.79 -9.83 12.56
N GLY A 73 -1.09 -10.57 13.63
CA GLY A 73 -1.19 -12.02 13.58
C GLY A 73 -2.40 -12.48 12.76
N VAL A 74 -2.26 -13.61 12.05
CA VAL A 74 -3.35 -14.24 11.30
C VAL A 74 -3.45 -15.71 11.70
N LEU A 75 -4.67 -16.17 11.89
CA LEU A 75 -4.97 -17.56 12.21
C LEU A 75 -5.88 -18.19 11.15
N LEU A 76 -5.44 -19.33 10.64
CA LEU A 76 -6.20 -20.18 9.72
C LEU A 76 -6.59 -21.48 10.43
N PHE A 77 -7.83 -21.87 10.22
CA PHE A 77 -8.37 -23.11 10.79
C PHE A 77 -9.11 -23.96 9.74
N ASN A 78 -9.26 -25.24 10.03
CA ASN A 78 -10.14 -26.16 9.31
C ASN A 78 -9.87 -26.21 7.78
N LYS A 79 -10.93 -26.04 6.99
CA LYS A 79 -10.91 -26.14 5.53
C LYS A 79 -9.93 -25.18 4.84
N LEU A 80 -9.61 -24.04 5.45
CA LEU A 80 -8.62 -23.11 4.91
C LEU A 80 -7.21 -23.70 4.98
N VAL A 81 -6.91 -24.42 6.05
CA VAL A 81 -5.62 -25.13 6.17
C VAL A 81 -5.48 -26.16 5.07
N ASP A 82 -6.51 -26.98 4.84
CA ASP A 82 -6.49 -28.02 3.80
C ASP A 82 -6.31 -27.40 2.41
N LYS A 83 -6.97 -26.27 2.16
CA LYS A 83 -6.93 -25.57 0.86
C LYS A 83 -5.59 -24.88 0.59
N TYR A 84 -5.01 -24.26 1.61
CA TYR A 84 -3.88 -23.34 1.43
C TYR A 84 -2.54 -23.79 2.02
N ASN A 85 -2.49 -24.95 2.71
CA ASN A 85 -1.28 -25.46 3.36
C ASN A 85 -0.07 -25.56 2.42
N ALA A 86 -0.28 -25.90 1.16
CA ALA A 86 0.79 -25.99 0.16
C ALA A 86 1.17 -24.63 -0.45
N SER A 87 0.25 -23.67 -0.43
CA SER A 87 0.44 -22.34 -1.06
C SER A 87 0.99 -21.31 -0.11
N ILE A 88 0.87 -21.52 1.21
CA ILE A 88 1.37 -20.62 2.23
C ILE A 88 2.73 -21.15 2.70
N ASP A 89 3.78 -20.65 2.05
CA ASP A 89 5.16 -20.93 2.40
C ASP A 89 6.06 -19.75 2.03
N GLY A 90 6.93 -19.35 2.95
CA GLY A 90 7.81 -18.20 2.75
C GLY A 90 7.11 -16.84 2.74
N GLU A 91 7.75 -15.88 2.10
CA GLU A 91 7.27 -14.50 1.95
C GLU A 91 6.44 -14.37 0.68
N ILE A 92 5.13 -14.28 0.83
CA ILE A 92 4.18 -14.10 -0.27
C ILE A 92 3.16 -13.01 0.08
N TYR A 93 2.54 -12.42 -0.93
CA TYR A 93 1.49 -11.42 -0.72
C TYR A 93 0.13 -12.10 -0.69
N LEU A 94 -0.64 -11.81 0.35
CA LEU A 94 -1.99 -12.33 0.52
C LEU A 94 -2.99 -11.19 0.70
N LYS A 95 -4.20 -11.42 0.19
CA LYS A 95 -5.42 -10.71 0.57
C LYS A 95 -6.23 -11.64 1.46
N ILE A 96 -6.55 -11.19 2.65
CA ILE A 96 -7.19 -11.98 3.70
C ILE A 96 -8.48 -11.30 4.08
N SER A 97 -9.58 -12.02 3.99
CA SER A 97 -10.86 -11.59 4.52
C SER A 97 -11.16 -12.39 5.79
N GLY A 98 -11.52 -11.71 6.86
CA GLY A 98 -11.72 -12.36 8.15
C GLY A 98 -12.36 -11.47 9.19
N THR A 99 -12.23 -11.88 10.44
CA THR A 99 -12.65 -11.11 11.62
C THR A 99 -11.41 -10.75 12.41
N TYR A 100 -11.18 -9.46 12.61
CA TYR A 100 -10.15 -8.96 13.50
C TYR A 100 -10.70 -9.00 14.94
N VAL A 101 -9.88 -9.45 15.86
CA VAL A 101 -10.12 -9.48 17.29
C VAL A 101 -9.09 -8.60 17.96
N GLY A 102 -9.52 -7.50 18.53
CA GLY A 102 -8.68 -6.50 19.20
C GLY A 102 -8.13 -6.96 20.54
N GLY A 103 -7.58 -6.02 21.29
CA GLY A 103 -7.07 -6.23 22.63
C GLY A 103 -5.84 -7.12 22.71
N SER A 104 -5.83 -8.01 23.67
CA SER A 104 -4.69 -8.90 23.92
C SER A 104 -4.44 -9.92 22.80
N GLU A 105 -5.44 -10.23 21.96
CA GLU A 105 -5.27 -11.15 20.83
C GLU A 105 -4.63 -10.47 19.63
N ASN A 106 -5.05 -9.27 19.28
CA ASN A 106 -4.57 -8.46 18.12
C ASN A 106 -4.34 -9.35 16.89
N THR A 107 -5.38 -10.08 16.48
CA THR A 107 -5.25 -11.20 15.54
C THR A 107 -6.42 -11.21 14.57
N ILE A 108 -6.17 -11.57 13.32
CA ILE A 108 -7.19 -11.78 12.28
C ILE A 108 -7.49 -13.26 12.19
N ARG A 109 -8.74 -13.64 12.44
CA ARG A 109 -9.26 -14.99 12.17
C ARG A 109 -9.73 -15.05 10.72
N ALA A 110 -8.92 -15.64 9.84
CA ALA A 110 -9.20 -15.69 8.42
C ALA A 110 -10.43 -16.55 8.10
N ARG A 111 -11.25 -16.06 7.15
CA ARG A 111 -12.40 -16.77 6.55
C ARG A 111 -12.18 -17.09 5.09
N ASP A 112 -11.38 -16.28 4.41
CA ASP A 112 -10.94 -16.53 3.05
C ASP A 112 -9.58 -15.89 2.79
N ILE A 113 -8.85 -16.46 1.84
CA ILE A 113 -7.50 -16.02 1.45
C ILE A 113 -7.36 -16.07 -0.05
N GLU A 114 -6.71 -15.08 -0.59
CA GLU A 114 -6.30 -15.00 -1.98
C GLU A 114 -4.80 -14.70 -2.05
N VAL A 115 -4.06 -15.49 -2.83
CA VAL A 115 -2.67 -15.17 -3.16
C VAL A 115 -2.69 -14.08 -4.23
N ILE A 116 -2.03 -12.98 -3.97
CA ILE A 116 -1.97 -11.83 -4.88
C ILE A 116 -0.55 -11.65 -5.42
N GLU A 117 -0.46 -11.15 -6.65
CA GLU A 117 0.78 -10.79 -7.30
C GLU A 117 0.78 -9.27 -7.54
N PRO A 118 1.32 -8.47 -6.61
CA PRO A 118 1.25 -7.01 -6.70
C PRO A 118 1.86 -6.44 -7.99
N SER A 119 2.90 -7.08 -8.53
CA SER A 119 3.50 -6.70 -9.82
C SER A 119 2.49 -6.73 -10.96
N LYS A 120 1.67 -7.79 -11.05
CA LYS A 120 0.61 -7.88 -12.07
C LYS A 120 -0.51 -6.87 -11.85
N MET A 121 -0.78 -6.53 -10.59
CA MET A 121 -1.76 -5.50 -10.27
C MET A 121 -1.27 -4.12 -10.75
N ILE A 122 0.03 -3.83 -10.58
CA ILE A 122 0.65 -2.59 -11.06
C ILE A 122 0.64 -2.51 -12.59
N GLU A 123 0.92 -3.61 -13.29
CA GLU A 123 0.89 -3.65 -14.76
C GLU A 123 -0.47 -3.21 -15.33
N ASN A 124 -1.56 -3.42 -14.61
CA ASN A 124 -2.91 -3.01 -14.99
C ASN A 124 -3.27 -1.59 -14.57
N LEU A 125 -2.40 -0.90 -13.80
CA LEU A 125 -2.60 0.49 -13.38
C LEU A 125 -1.92 1.44 -14.36
N ASP A 126 -2.58 2.58 -14.61
CA ASP A 126 -1.93 3.70 -15.32
C ASP A 126 -0.90 4.36 -14.40
N VAL A 127 0.31 3.78 -14.34
CA VAL A 127 1.46 4.31 -13.60
C VAL A 127 2.32 5.28 -14.42
N SER A 128 1.85 5.69 -15.63
CA SER A 128 2.54 6.70 -16.41
C SER A 128 2.71 7.99 -15.61
N PRO A 129 3.77 8.78 -15.86
CA PRO A 129 4.01 10.02 -15.13
C PRO A 129 2.82 10.98 -15.16
N LEU A 130 2.52 11.63 -14.04
CA LEU A 130 1.64 12.78 -14.02
C LEU A 130 2.42 14.00 -14.50
N ARG A 131 2.16 14.44 -15.71
CA ARG A 131 2.80 15.64 -16.26
C ARG A 131 1.97 16.89 -15.94
N ILE A 132 2.62 17.86 -15.31
CA ILE A 132 2.03 19.13 -14.92
C ILE A 132 2.76 20.22 -15.70
N SER A 133 2.05 20.90 -16.61
CA SER A 133 2.60 22.02 -17.35
C SER A 133 2.36 23.31 -16.59
N VAL A 134 3.40 24.11 -16.41
CA VAL A 134 3.36 25.36 -15.62
C VAL A 134 4.28 26.41 -16.26
N ASP A 135 3.83 27.66 -16.27
CA ASP A 135 4.64 28.78 -16.73
C ASP A 135 5.69 29.18 -15.69
N GLU A 136 6.90 29.48 -16.10
CA GLU A 136 8.01 29.87 -15.22
C GLU A 136 7.64 31.05 -14.32
N GLU A 137 6.83 31.98 -14.81
CA GLU A 137 6.37 33.16 -14.06
C GLU A 137 5.46 32.78 -12.86
N LYS A 138 4.82 31.60 -12.88
CA LYS A 138 3.96 31.05 -11.80
C LYS A 138 4.70 30.14 -10.83
N LEU A 139 5.95 29.82 -11.11
CA LEU A 139 6.81 28.94 -10.31
C LEU A 139 7.55 29.71 -9.21
N ASP A 140 6.82 30.45 -8.40
CA ASP A 140 7.39 31.05 -7.20
C ASP A 140 7.52 29.99 -6.07
N ARG A 141 8.30 30.34 -5.04
CA ARG A 141 8.55 29.44 -3.88
C ARG A 141 7.24 29.04 -3.18
N LYS A 142 6.27 29.93 -3.14
CA LYS A 142 4.99 29.70 -2.46
C LYS A 142 4.16 28.68 -3.22
N ASN A 143 4.04 28.84 -4.54
CA ASN A 143 3.29 27.92 -5.39
C ASN A 143 3.92 26.53 -5.44
N LEU A 144 5.26 26.43 -5.39
CA LEU A 144 5.98 25.16 -5.30
C LEU A 144 5.69 24.42 -3.98
N VAL A 145 5.65 25.14 -2.86
CA VAL A 145 5.31 24.53 -1.55
C VAL A 145 3.87 24.04 -1.57
N LEU A 146 2.93 24.85 -2.03
CA LEU A 146 1.52 24.46 -2.11
C LEU A 146 1.29 23.28 -3.06
N LEU A 147 2.00 23.24 -4.18
CA LEU A 147 1.94 22.12 -5.12
C LEU A 147 2.48 20.84 -4.47
N LYS A 148 3.60 20.93 -3.74
CA LYS A 148 4.16 19.78 -3.00
C LYS A 148 3.16 19.26 -1.97
N GLU A 149 2.63 20.12 -1.11
CA GLU A 149 1.62 19.76 -0.10
C GLU A 149 0.35 19.14 -0.72
N LEU A 150 -0.05 19.64 -1.89
CA LEU A 150 -1.18 19.08 -2.62
C LEU A 150 -0.87 17.67 -3.14
N LEU A 151 0.28 17.47 -3.75
CA LEU A 151 0.69 16.16 -4.29
C LEU A 151 0.81 15.11 -3.18
N GLU A 152 1.34 15.48 -2.02
CA GLU A 152 1.49 14.59 -0.85
C GLU A 152 0.14 14.12 -0.26
N LYS A 153 -0.97 14.83 -0.54
CA LYS A 153 -2.33 14.39 -0.14
C LYS A 153 -2.89 13.25 -0.99
N PHE A 154 -2.26 12.96 -2.12
CA PHE A 154 -2.72 11.94 -3.06
C PHE A 154 -1.62 10.90 -3.33
N PRO A 155 -1.14 10.18 -2.31
CA PRO A 155 -0.06 9.22 -2.49
C PRO A 155 -0.46 8.11 -3.47
N GLY A 156 0.52 7.61 -4.24
CA GLY A 156 0.28 6.60 -5.28
C GLY A 156 1.56 6.13 -5.96
N LEU A 157 1.45 5.63 -7.19
CA LEU A 157 2.55 4.98 -7.90
C LEU A 157 3.09 5.79 -9.09
N SER A 158 2.35 6.79 -9.59
CA SER A 158 2.77 7.59 -10.73
C SER A 158 3.79 8.63 -10.32
N SER A 159 4.96 8.67 -10.96
CA SER A 159 5.92 9.78 -10.82
C SER A 159 5.31 11.10 -11.27
N VAL A 160 5.87 12.20 -10.82
CA VAL A 160 5.41 13.55 -11.18
C VAL A 160 6.50 14.26 -11.97
N GLU A 161 6.11 14.77 -13.14
CA GLU A 161 6.95 15.57 -14.02
C GLU A 161 6.38 16.98 -14.14
N LEU A 162 7.20 17.99 -13.87
CA LEU A 162 6.88 19.39 -14.12
C LEU A 162 7.47 19.82 -15.46
N GLU A 163 6.61 20.20 -16.39
CA GLU A 163 7.01 20.84 -17.63
C GLU A 163 6.94 22.36 -17.44
N VAL A 164 8.11 22.96 -17.25
CA VAL A 164 8.24 24.41 -17.01
C VAL A 164 8.40 25.12 -18.34
N ASN A 165 7.42 25.95 -18.69
CA ASN A 165 7.43 26.72 -19.91
C ASN A 165 8.03 28.11 -19.66
N SER A 166 9.08 28.45 -20.41
CA SER A 166 9.71 29.76 -20.40
C SER A 166 9.68 30.38 -21.79
N LYS A 167 10.02 31.65 -21.90
CA LYS A 167 10.13 32.38 -23.21
C LYS A 167 11.18 31.77 -24.14
N THR A 168 12.12 30.99 -23.63
CA THR A 168 13.22 30.38 -24.38
C THR A 168 13.02 28.89 -24.66
N GLY A 169 11.94 28.28 -24.19
CA GLY A 169 11.61 26.86 -24.36
C GLY A 169 11.03 26.22 -23.13
N SER A 170 10.73 24.92 -23.19
CA SER A 170 10.23 24.14 -22.05
C SER A 170 11.33 23.26 -21.47
N LYS A 171 11.30 23.07 -20.15
CA LYS A 171 12.18 22.19 -19.41
C LYS A 171 11.36 21.19 -18.58
N LEU A 172 11.69 19.92 -18.68
CA LEU A 172 11.08 18.86 -17.89
C LEU A 172 11.89 18.61 -16.62
N LEU A 173 11.22 18.64 -15.46
CA LEU A 173 11.79 18.36 -14.13
C LEU A 173 11.03 17.23 -13.50
N GLU A 174 11.71 16.18 -13.08
CA GLU A 174 11.12 15.06 -12.34
C GLU A 174 11.19 15.32 -10.84
N LEU A 175 10.06 15.16 -10.14
CA LEU A 175 9.98 15.20 -8.68
C LEU A 175 10.21 13.80 -8.10
N LYS A 176 11.48 13.42 -7.93
CA LYS A 176 11.91 12.05 -7.62
C LYS A 176 11.32 11.44 -6.36
N GLU A 177 11.00 12.26 -5.35
CA GLU A 177 10.52 11.79 -4.04
C GLU A 177 9.00 11.75 -3.93
N ILE A 178 8.27 12.20 -4.97
CA ILE A 178 6.81 12.31 -4.95
C ILE A 178 6.21 11.37 -5.98
N LYS A 179 5.40 10.43 -5.49
CA LYS A 179 4.56 9.57 -6.33
C LYS A 179 3.10 9.79 -5.98
N VAL A 180 2.23 9.87 -6.97
CA VAL A 180 0.82 10.24 -6.77
C VAL A 180 -0.14 9.25 -7.42
N LYS A 181 -1.38 9.21 -6.89
CA LYS A 181 -2.52 8.58 -7.53
C LYS A 181 -3.21 9.59 -8.43
N LYS A 182 -3.23 9.34 -9.74
CA LYS A 182 -3.84 10.23 -10.74
C LYS A 182 -5.37 10.22 -10.66
N THR A 183 -5.94 10.97 -9.73
CA THR A 183 -7.39 11.15 -9.61
C THR A 183 -7.86 12.40 -10.36
N ASN A 184 -9.13 12.41 -10.76
CA ASN A 184 -9.74 13.62 -11.34
C ASN A 184 -9.74 14.79 -10.33
N GLN A 185 -9.89 14.48 -9.03
CA GLN A 185 -9.81 15.47 -7.98
C GLN A 185 -8.43 16.13 -7.95
N LEU A 186 -7.33 15.35 -7.93
CA LEU A 186 -5.97 15.88 -7.95
C LEU A 186 -5.75 16.78 -9.16
N LYS A 187 -6.16 16.34 -10.37
CA LYS A 187 -6.03 17.14 -11.60
C LYS A 187 -6.76 18.48 -11.51
N ASN A 188 -7.98 18.49 -10.96
CA ASN A 188 -8.78 19.70 -10.78
C ASN A 188 -8.15 20.67 -9.75
N GLU A 189 -7.64 20.13 -8.63
CA GLU A 189 -6.99 20.93 -7.59
C GLU A 189 -5.68 21.55 -8.10
N ILE A 190 -4.87 20.80 -8.87
CA ILE A 190 -3.68 21.34 -9.55
C ILE A 190 -4.05 22.46 -10.50
N SER A 191 -5.07 22.24 -11.34
CA SER A 191 -5.53 23.26 -12.30
C SER A 191 -5.99 24.54 -11.58
N THR A 192 -6.68 24.39 -10.45
CA THR A 192 -7.15 25.54 -9.64
C THR A 192 -5.99 26.29 -8.98
N LEU A 193 -4.97 25.55 -8.52
CA LEU A 193 -3.78 26.13 -7.89
C LEU A 193 -2.97 26.96 -8.91
N LEU A 194 -2.77 26.43 -10.12
CA LEU A 194 -1.95 27.04 -11.15
C LEU A 194 -2.70 28.08 -12.00
N ALA A 195 -4.04 28.19 -11.87
CA ALA A 195 -4.83 29.24 -12.52
C ALA A 195 -4.77 30.60 -11.81
N LYS A 196 -4.29 30.63 -10.56
CA LYS A 196 -4.10 31.85 -9.76
C LYS A 196 -2.74 32.46 -10.04
#